data_0db344ac70c5c547013c02bfb9bfd966
#
_entry.id   0db344ac70c5c547013c02bfb9bfd966
#
_cell.length_a   1.000
_cell.length_b   1.000
_cell.length_c   1.000
_cell.angle_alpha   90.00
_cell.angle_beta   90.00
_cell.angle_gamma   90.00
#
_symmetry.space_group_name_H-M   'P 1'
#
loop_
_entity.id
_entity.type
_entity.pdbx_description
1 polymer ?
#
loop_
_entity_poly.entity_id
_entity_poly.type
_entity_poly.pdbx_seq_one_letter_code
_entity_poly.pdbx_strand_id
1 'polypeptide(L)'
;MWGSADFAGGSLTKRLPVFGVTIVSQAAGFVALLAVMAVRGEVGWRSFGLGMLAGAGGGAGLAAFYRALSIGTMSVVSPIAACGAVVPFAIALGTGERPRGLAIAGAAAALGGAVLASLEERRGDSPERARAVALAVVAAVALGLFVYFLGLGSREGDPFSTLTGARVASLALLIALAAARRAPLRLPRSSLTAVAAVGLADVTANGLFAFATGHGLLALVAVLGSLYPVVTVLLAHVILGERLTRPQQAGVAVALAGVCAIAAG
;
A
#
# COMPACT_ATOMS: atom_id res chain seq x y z
N MET A 1 1.38 11.25 1.28
CA MET A 1 2.10 10.66 2.42
C MET A 1 2.47 9.19 2.17
N TRP A 2 1.55 8.30 1.72
CA TRP A 2 1.93 6.91 1.37
C TRP A 2 3.11 6.85 0.40
N GLY A 3 3.06 7.58 -0.72
CA GLY A 3 4.14 7.55 -1.71
C GLY A 3 5.52 7.93 -1.16
N SER A 4 5.59 8.87 -0.24
CA SER A 4 6.85 9.23 0.42
C SER A 4 7.30 8.15 1.41
N ALA A 5 6.36 7.53 2.16
CA ALA A 5 6.65 6.43 3.05
C ALA A 5 7.13 5.19 2.29
N ASP A 6 6.47 4.87 1.15
CA ASP A 6 6.85 3.75 0.28
C ASP A 6 8.21 3.95 -0.37
N PHE A 7 8.49 5.18 -0.86
CA PHE A 7 9.79 5.52 -1.38
C PHE A 7 10.89 5.34 -0.34
N ALA A 8 10.69 5.92 0.86
CA ALA A 8 11.67 5.83 1.94
C ALA A 8 11.84 4.39 2.44
N GLY A 9 10.73 3.68 2.69
CA GLY A 9 10.74 2.28 3.10
C GLY A 9 11.37 1.36 2.05
N GLY A 10 11.01 1.52 0.79
CA GLY A 10 11.61 0.79 -0.31
C GLY A 10 13.11 1.05 -0.46
N SER A 11 13.55 2.30 -0.32
CA SER A 11 14.97 2.66 -0.35
C SER A 11 15.75 2.04 0.81
N LEU A 12 15.16 2.02 2.00
CA LEU A 12 15.76 1.38 3.18
C LEU A 12 15.88 -0.13 3.01
N THR A 13 14.86 -0.79 2.43
CA THR A 13 14.87 -2.26 2.22
C THR A 13 15.84 -2.74 1.14
N LYS A 14 16.39 -1.84 0.33
CA LYS A 14 17.52 -2.17 -0.56
C LYS A 14 18.83 -2.42 0.21
N ARG A 15 18.95 -1.91 1.43
CA ARG A 15 20.17 -1.99 2.24
C ARG A 15 19.98 -2.66 3.59
N LEU A 16 18.75 -2.78 4.06
CA LEU A 16 18.38 -3.29 5.37
C LEU A 16 17.43 -4.49 5.24
N PRO A 17 17.39 -5.37 6.25
CA PRO A 17 16.47 -6.50 6.27
C PRO A 17 15.01 -6.05 6.15
N VAL A 18 14.28 -6.56 5.16
CA VAL A 18 12.88 -6.20 4.88
C VAL A 18 12.00 -6.38 6.12
N PHE A 19 12.08 -7.54 6.80
CA PHE A 19 11.28 -7.77 8.01
C PHE A 19 11.66 -6.84 9.15
N GLY A 20 12.94 -6.49 9.31
CA GLY A 20 13.36 -5.49 10.29
C GLY A 20 12.72 -4.14 10.03
N VAL A 21 12.78 -3.65 8.79
CA VAL A 21 12.18 -2.38 8.38
C VAL A 21 10.66 -2.40 8.55
N THR A 22 9.97 -3.44 8.05
CA THR A 22 8.51 -3.51 8.13
C THR A 22 8.01 -3.63 9.57
N ILE A 23 8.61 -4.48 10.41
CA ILE A 23 8.18 -4.64 11.79
C ILE A 23 8.42 -3.37 12.61
N VAL A 24 9.59 -2.75 12.50
CA VAL A 24 9.90 -1.53 13.27
C VAL A 24 9.04 -0.35 12.81
N SER A 25 8.81 -0.18 11.51
CA SER A 25 7.92 0.87 11.02
C SER A 25 6.46 0.66 11.49
N GLN A 26 5.93 -0.56 11.38
CA GLN A 26 4.59 -0.89 11.87
C GLN A 26 4.47 -0.71 13.39
N ALA A 27 5.51 -1.09 14.16
CA ALA A 27 5.54 -0.89 15.61
C ALA A 27 5.53 0.59 15.99
N ALA A 28 6.28 1.44 15.30
CA ALA A 28 6.26 2.88 15.53
C ALA A 28 4.86 3.49 15.30
N GLY A 29 4.20 3.12 14.20
CA GLY A 29 2.81 3.52 13.94
C GLY A 29 1.83 2.97 14.97
N PHE A 30 2.04 1.75 15.46
CA PHE A 30 1.20 1.14 16.49
C PHE A 30 1.30 1.87 17.84
N VAL A 31 2.53 2.21 18.26
CA VAL A 31 2.73 3.00 19.49
C VAL A 31 2.01 4.35 19.43
N ALA A 32 2.05 5.03 18.28
CA ALA A 32 1.31 6.27 18.08
C ALA A 32 -0.21 6.06 18.21
N LEU A 33 -0.76 4.98 17.63
CA LEU A 33 -2.18 4.64 17.76
C LEU A 33 -2.57 4.29 19.19
N LEU A 34 -1.73 3.53 19.91
CA LEU A 34 -1.97 3.21 21.32
C LEU A 34 -2.06 4.47 22.18
N ALA A 35 -1.22 5.48 21.93
CA ALA A 35 -1.30 6.77 22.62
C ALA A 35 -2.64 7.47 22.35
N VAL A 36 -3.13 7.45 21.11
CA VAL A 36 -4.46 8.00 20.76
C VAL A 36 -5.58 7.21 21.45
N MET A 37 -5.53 5.87 21.42
CA MET A 37 -6.54 5.01 22.04
C MET A 37 -6.57 5.17 23.57
N ALA A 38 -5.42 5.36 24.21
CA ALA A 38 -5.33 5.60 25.64
C ALA A 38 -6.02 6.91 26.07
N VAL A 39 -5.98 7.95 25.22
CA VAL A 39 -6.69 9.21 25.46
C VAL A 39 -8.19 9.07 25.21
N ARG A 40 -8.59 8.28 24.22
CA ARG A 40 -10.01 8.11 23.86
C ARG A 40 -10.78 7.18 24.80
N GLY A 41 -10.13 6.17 25.35
CA GLY A 41 -10.71 5.24 26.34
C GLY A 41 -11.74 4.25 25.79
N GLU A 42 -12.09 4.31 24.51
CA GLU A 42 -13.14 3.50 23.89
C GLU A 42 -12.60 2.64 22.75
N VAL A 43 -13.11 1.41 22.62
CA VAL A 43 -12.80 0.49 21.53
C VAL A 43 -14.07 -0.01 20.86
N GLY A 44 -14.22 0.29 19.57
CA GLY A 44 -15.28 -0.26 18.74
C GLY A 44 -14.89 -1.68 18.26
N TRP A 45 -15.36 -2.73 18.95
CA TRP A 45 -14.95 -4.11 18.71
C TRP A 45 -15.22 -4.61 17.29
N ARG A 46 -16.34 -4.19 16.67
CA ARG A 46 -16.66 -4.53 15.27
C ARG A 46 -15.63 -3.91 14.33
N SER A 47 -15.35 -2.62 14.51
CA SER A 47 -14.34 -1.89 13.73
C SER A 47 -12.95 -2.46 13.93
N PHE A 48 -12.60 -2.83 15.17
CA PHE A 48 -11.33 -3.51 15.48
C PHE A 48 -11.22 -4.84 14.75
N GLY A 49 -12.29 -5.67 14.72
CA GLY A 49 -12.31 -6.95 14.00
C GLY A 49 -12.14 -6.78 12.49
N LEU A 50 -12.82 -5.80 11.87
CA LEU A 50 -12.63 -5.45 10.46
C LEU A 50 -11.21 -4.93 10.21
N GLY A 51 -10.66 -4.18 11.17
CA GLY A 51 -9.27 -3.76 11.18
C GLY A 51 -8.30 -4.94 11.19
N MET A 52 -8.57 -5.98 11.96
CA MET A 52 -7.71 -7.18 11.94
C MET A 52 -7.68 -7.88 10.56
N LEU A 53 -8.83 -7.94 9.85
CA LEU A 53 -8.86 -8.44 8.47
C LEU A 53 -8.05 -7.54 7.54
N ALA A 54 -8.20 -6.22 7.68
CA ALA A 54 -7.37 -5.26 6.96
C ALA A 54 -5.88 -5.51 7.25
N GLY A 55 -5.51 -5.64 8.53
CA GLY A 55 -4.13 -5.82 8.94
C GLY A 55 -3.47 -7.10 8.43
N ALA A 56 -4.22 -8.19 8.32
CA ALA A 56 -3.73 -9.41 7.69
C ALA A 56 -3.35 -9.18 6.22
N GLY A 57 -4.23 -8.51 5.45
CA GLY A 57 -3.93 -8.08 4.09
C GLY A 57 -2.78 -7.08 4.02
N GLY A 58 -2.83 -6.05 4.89
CA GLY A 58 -1.79 -5.01 4.94
C GLY A 58 -0.41 -5.55 5.29
N GLY A 59 -0.30 -6.43 6.29
CA GLY A 59 0.97 -7.05 6.68
C GLY A 59 1.57 -7.94 5.59
N ALA A 60 0.74 -8.79 4.98
CA ALA A 60 1.16 -9.63 3.85
C ALA A 60 1.54 -8.78 2.64
N GLY A 61 0.70 -7.80 2.31
CA GLY A 61 0.90 -6.88 1.20
C GLY A 61 2.17 -6.06 1.35
N LEU A 62 2.40 -5.47 2.52
CA LEU A 62 3.59 -4.65 2.78
C LEU A 62 4.87 -5.48 2.74
N ALA A 63 4.86 -6.70 3.30
CA ALA A 63 6.00 -7.62 3.22
C ALA A 63 6.32 -7.99 1.77
N ALA A 64 5.30 -8.31 0.96
CA ALA A 64 5.45 -8.62 -0.45
C ALA A 64 5.94 -7.39 -1.24
N PHE A 65 5.34 -6.22 -0.99
CA PHE A 65 5.69 -4.95 -1.64
C PHE A 65 7.14 -4.55 -1.38
N TYR A 66 7.55 -4.49 -0.11
CA TYR A 66 8.93 -4.13 0.22
C TYR A 66 9.93 -5.17 -0.27
N ARG A 67 9.55 -6.46 -0.28
CA ARG A 67 10.40 -7.49 -0.91
C ARG A 67 10.50 -7.27 -2.41
N ALA A 68 9.41 -6.94 -3.09
CA ALA A 68 9.44 -6.58 -4.52
C ALA A 68 10.34 -5.37 -4.77
N LEU A 69 10.21 -4.30 -3.96
CA LEU A 69 11.07 -3.11 -4.05
C LEU A 69 12.54 -3.38 -3.76
N SER A 70 12.85 -4.37 -2.91
CA SER A 70 14.24 -4.73 -2.60
C SER A 70 14.97 -5.44 -3.73
N ILE A 71 14.23 -6.10 -4.65
CA ILE A 71 14.79 -6.89 -5.75
C ILE A 71 14.43 -6.32 -7.13
N GLY A 72 13.50 -5.39 -7.21
CA GLY A 72 13.03 -4.74 -8.44
C GLY A 72 13.21 -3.22 -8.42
N THR A 73 12.80 -2.58 -9.51
CA THR A 73 12.78 -1.11 -9.64
C THR A 73 11.46 -0.55 -9.11
N MET A 74 11.52 0.64 -8.47
CA MET A 74 10.31 1.30 -7.93
C MET A 74 9.35 1.70 -9.06
N SER A 75 9.90 2.08 -10.22
CA SER A 75 9.13 2.46 -11.40
C SER A 75 8.25 1.34 -11.97
N VAL A 76 8.57 0.07 -11.68
CA VAL A 76 7.77 -1.09 -12.09
C VAL A 76 6.89 -1.59 -10.96
N VAL A 77 7.47 -1.77 -9.77
CA VAL A 77 6.77 -2.38 -8.63
C VAL A 77 5.63 -1.52 -8.11
N SER A 78 5.84 -0.19 -8.01
CA SER A 78 4.83 0.69 -7.42
C SER A 78 3.56 0.82 -8.27
N PRO A 79 3.61 0.98 -9.61
CA PRO A 79 2.40 0.98 -10.43
C PRO A 79 1.62 -0.34 -10.37
N ILE A 80 2.31 -1.50 -10.34
CA ILE A 80 1.64 -2.80 -10.20
C ILE A 80 0.91 -2.88 -8.86
N ALA A 81 1.57 -2.51 -7.76
CA ALA A 81 0.96 -2.53 -6.44
C ALA A 81 -0.26 -1.60 -6.34
N ALA A 82 -0.24 -0.46 -7.04
CA ALA A 82 -1.38 0.47 -7.11
C ALA A 82 -2.63 -0.12 -7.76
N CYS A 83 -2.49 -1.14 -8.62
CA CYS A 83 -3.63 -1.86 -9.15
C CYS A 83 -4.46 -2.55 -8.06
N GLY A 84 -3.95 -2.63 -6.83
CA GLY A 84 -4.73 -3.05 -5.68
C GLY A 84 -6.03 -2.27 -5.47
N ALA A 85 -6.13 -1.02 -5.95
CA ALA A 85 -7.37 -0.24 -5.95
C ALA A 85 -8.52 -0.90 -6.73
N VAL A 86 -8.22 -1.80 -7.65
CA VAL A 86 -9.23 -2.58 -8.38
C VAL A 86 -9.93 -3.58 -7.48
N VAL A 87 -9.28 -4.05 -6.41
CA VAL A 87 -9.88 -5.03 -5.48
C VAL A 87 -11.13 -4.47 -4.79
N PRO A 88 -11.07 -3.33 -4.07
CA PRO A 88 -12.28 -2.74 -3.49
C PRO A 88 -13.32 -2.38 -4.55
N PHE A 89 -12.90 -1.98 -5.74
CA PHE A 89 -13.81 -1.71 -6.86
C PHE A 89 -14.52 -2.97 -7.34
N ALA A 90 -13.82 -4.08 -7.53
CA ALA A 90 -14.41 -5.36 -7.93
C ALA A 90 -15.37 -5.92 -6.86
N ILE A 91 -15.02 -5.75 -5.57
CA ILE A 91 -15.91 -6.14 -4.47
C ILE A 91 -17.17 -5.27 -4.47
N ALA A 92 -17.06 -3.95 -4.66
CA ALA A 92 -18.18 -3.04 -4.74
C ALA A 92 -19.16 -3.42 -5.86
N LEU A 93 -18.65 -3.83 -7.03
CA LEU A 93 -19.45 -4.40 -8.12
C LEU A 93 -20.20 -5.68 -7.69
N GLY A 94 -19.48 -6.58 -7.02
CA GLY A 94 -20.05 -7.86 -6.55
C GLY A 94 -21.10 -7.70 -5.44
N THR A 95 -21.02 -6.63 -4.65
CA THR A 95 -21.98 -6.30 -3.57
C THR A 95 -23.15 -5.44 -4.04
N GLY A 96 -23.27 -5.20 -5.35
CA GLY A 96 -24.41 -4.53 -5.96
C GLY A 96 -24.24 -3.01 -6.13
N GLU A 97 -23.08 -2.45 -5.82
CA GLU A 97 -22.76 -1.09 -6.25
C GLU A 97 -22.68 -1.06 -7.79
N ARG A 98 -23.34 -0.09 -8.40
CA ARG A 98 -23.33 0.11 -9.86
C ARG A 98 -22.52 1.36 -10.19
N PRO A 99 -21.19 1.24 -10.33
CA PRO A 99 -20.36 2.37 -10.74
C PRO A 99 -20.80 2.81 -12.14
N ARG A 100 -20.68 4.10 -12.40
CA ARG A 100 -20.94 4.64 -13.72
C ARG A 100 -19.96 4.08 -14.75
N GLY A 101 -20.37 4.04 -16.02
CA GLY A 101 -19.54 3.50 -17.11
C GLY A 101 -18.14 4.15 -17.16
N LEU A 102 -18.02 5.43 -16.80
CA LEU A 102 -16.75 6.14 -16.72
C LEU A 102 -15.81 5.54 -15.65
N ALA A 103 -16.34 5.12 -14.49
CA ALA A 103 -15.53 4.48 -13.44
C ALA A 103 -15.02 3.10 -13.88
N ILE A 104 -15.85 2.33 -14.62
CA ILE A 104 -15.45 1.04 -15.19
C ILE A 104 -14.33 1.23 -16.23
N ALA A 105 -14.51 2.18 -17.14
CA ALA A 105 -13.49 2.53 -18.14
C ALA A 105 -12.19 3.00 -17.47
N GLY A 106 -12.31 3.79 -16.40
CA GLY A 106 -11.19 4.24 -15.59
C GLY A 106 -10.44 3.07 -14.93
N ALA A 107 -11.15 2.07 -14.38
CA ALA A 107 -10.54 0.88 -13.79
C ALA A 107 -9.76 0.07 -14.84
N ALA A 108 -10.35 -0.14 -16.02
CA ALA A 108 -9.67 -0.81 -17.13
C ALA A 108 -8.43 -0.03 -17.59
N ALA A 109 -8.52 1.30 -17.69
CA ALA A 109 -7.39 2.16 -18.03
C ALA A 109 -6.30 2.12 -16.94
N ALA A 110 -6.66 2.15 -15.65
CA ALA A 110 -5.70 2.05 -14.55
C ALA A 110 -4.93 0.73 -14.59
N LEU A 111 -5.62 -0.40 -14.81
CA LEU A 111 -5.00 -1.71 -14.96
C LEU A 111 -4.12 -1.79 -16.21
N GLY A 112 -4.64 -1.37 -17.36
CA GLY A 112 -3.89 -1.37 -18.61
C GLY A 112 -2.64 -0.48 -18.53
N GLY A 113 -2.78 0.68 -17.91
CA GLY A 113 -1.67 1.61 -17.65
C GLY A 113 -0.60 1.02 -16.74
N ALA A 114 -1.00 0.31 -15.68
CA ALA A 114 -0.04 -0.34 -14.80
C ALA A 114 0.68 -1.51 -15.48
N VAL A 115 -0.01 -2.31 -16.29
CA VAL A 115 0.63 -3.33 -17.14
C VAL A 115 1.62 -2.67 -18.07
N LEU A 116 1.24 -1.59 -18.77
CA LEU A 116 2.12 -0.86 -19.68
C LEU A 116 3.32 -0.25 -18.96
N ALA A 117 3.13 0.29 -17.75
CA ALA A 117 4.21 0.80 -16.91
C ALA A 117 5.20 -0.29 -16.47
N SER A 118 4.75 -1.55 -16.43
CA SER A 118 5.57 -2.72 -16.11
C SER A 118 6.36 -3.25 -17.31
N LEU A 119 6.02 -2.79 -18.53
CA LEU A 119 6.75 -3.18 -19.74
C LEU A 119 8.08 -2.43 -19.77
N GLU A 120 9.14 -3.10 -19.40
CA GLU A 120 10.50 -2.59 -19.53
C GLU A 120 11.07 -3.07 -20.89
N GLU A 121 11.85 -2.21 -21.56
CA GLU A 121 12.64 -2.67 -22.69
C GLU A 121 13.47 -3.91 -22.30
N ARG A 122 13.39 -4.95 -23.13
CA ARG A 122 13.99 -6.27 -22.92
C ARG A 122 15.49 -6.18 -22.58
N ARG A 123 15.81 -5.92 -21.35
CA ARG A 123 17.12 -6.23 -20.76
C ARG A 123 16.99 -7.54 -19.99
N GLY A 124 17.00 -8.65 -20.73
CA GLY A 124 17.07 -10.01 -20.21
C GLY A 124 15.93 -10.41 -19.26
N ASP A 125 15.27 -11.52 -19.52
CA ASP A 125 14.37 -12.18 -18.58
C ASP A 125 15.21 -12.70 -17.41
N SER A 126 15.34 -11.92 -16.33
CA SER A 126 15.96 -12.44 -15.11
C SER A 126 14.88 -13.06 -14.22
N PRO A 127 15.15 -14.22 -13.61
CA PRO A 127 14.25 -14.84 -12.65
C PRO A 127 13.86 -13.89 -11.49
N GLU A 128 14.76 -12.98 -11.12
CA GLU A 128 14.56 -11.97 -10.09
C GLU A 128 13.48 -10.96 -10.47
N ARG A 129 13.44 -10.55 -11.73
CA ARG A 129 12.42 -9.63 -12.25
C ARG A 129 11.03 -10.27 -12.24
N ALA A 130 10.92 -11.49 -12.75
CA ALA A 130 9.66 -12.23 -12.70
C ALA A 130 9.16 -12.37 -11.27
N ARG A 131 10.07 -12.64 -10.33
CA ARG A 131 9.77 -12.71 -8.89
C ARG A 131 9.33 -11.36 -8.31
N ALA A 132 9.97 -10.25 -8.71
CA ALA A 132 9.57 -8.91 -8.27
C ALA A 132 8.16 -8.56 -8.74
N VAL A 133 7.84 -8.84 -10.02
CA VAL A 133 6.50 -8.64 -10.58
C VAL A 133 5.46 -9.53 -9.88
N ALA A 134 5.74 -10.81 -9.67
CA ALA A 134 4.84 -11.71 -8.96
C ALA A 134 4.56 -11.22 -7.52
N LEU A 135 5.59 -10.77 -6.80
CA LEU A 135 5.43 -10.19 -5.47
C LEU A 135 4.64 -8.88 -5.49
N ALA A 136 4.82 -8.05 -6.53
CA ALA A 136 4.06 -6.81 -6.70
C ALA A 136 2.56 -7.10 -6.96
N VAL A 137 2.24 -8.14 -7.72
CA VAL A 137 0.84 -8.60 -7.93
C VAL A 137 0.24 -9.12 -6.62
N VAL A 138 0.97 -9.93 -5.86
CA VAL A 138 0.54 -10.38 -4.53
C VAL A 138 0.31 -9.18 -3.61
N ALA A 139 1.21 -8.20 -3.63
CA ALA A 139 1.07 -6.96 -2.86
C ALA A 139 -0.17 -6.18 -3.29
N ALA A 140 -0.45 -6.06 -4.60
CA ALA A 140 -1.63 -5.38 -5.12
C ALA A 140 -2.92 -5.97 -4.55
N VAL A 141 -3.10 -7.28 -4.62
CA VAL A 141 -4.29 -7.95 -4.10
C VAL A 141 -4.40 -7.77 -2.58
N ALA A 142 -3.32 -8.02 -1.86
CA ALA A 142 -3.31 -7.96 -0.40
C ALA A 142 -3.52 -6.53 0.14
N LEU A 143 -2.88 -5.52 -0.47
CA LEU A 143 -3.09 -4.10 -0.15
C LEU A 143 -4.48 -3.61 -0.57
N GLY A 144 -5.03 -4.13 -1.66
CA GLY A 144 -6.40 -3.86 -2.06
C GLY A 144 -7.42 -4.36 -1.03
N LEU A 145 -7.25 -5.57 -0.51
CA LEU A 145 -8.06 -6.09 0.60
C LEU A 145 -7.87 -5.28 1.88
N PHE A 146 -6.64 -4.84 2.18
CA PHE A 146 -6.37 -3.91 3.28
C PHE A 146 -7.20 -2.64 3.15
N VAL A 147 -7.15 -1.97 1.98
CA VAL A 147 -7.89 -0.73 1.70
C VAL A 147 -9.40 -0.95 1.83
N TYR A 148 -9.92 -2.06 1.32
CA TYR A 148 -11.34 -2.41 1.42
C TYR A 148 -11.80 -2.55 2.88
N PHE A 149 -11.15 -3.41 3.65
CA PHE A 149 -11.55 -3.65 5.05
C PHE A 149 -11.27 -2.44 5.96
N LEU A 150 -10.21 -1.68 5.69
CA LEU A 150 -9.93 -0.43 6.40
C LEU A 150 -11.06 0.58 6.14
N GLY A 151 -11.47 0.75 4.90
CA GLY A 151 -12.57 1.62 4.53
C GLY A 151 -13.90 1.18 5.13
N LEU A 152 -14.22 -0.11 5.06
CA LEU A 152 -15.45 -0.68 5.61
C LEU A 152 -15.52 -0.47 7.12
N GLY A 153 -14.48 -0.82 7.86
CA GLY A 153 -14.44 -0.68 9.32
C GLY A 153 -14.49 0.78 9.78
N SER A 154 -13.94 1.69 8.98
CA SER A 154 -13.92 3.12 9.30
C SER A 154 -15.27 3.81 8.99
N ARG A 155 -15.97 3.40 7.94
CA ARG A 155 -17.29 3.95 7.56
C ARG A 155 -18.41 3.47 8.49
N GLU A 156 -18.37 2.20 8.90
CA GLU A 156 -19.41 1.58 9.71
C GLU A 156 -19.20 1.75 11.22
N GLY A 157 -18.10 2.40 11.65
CA GLY A 157 -17.79 2.54 13.05
C GLY A 157 -16.67 3.51 13.36
N ASP A 158 -15.64 3.04 14.09
CA ASP A 158 -14.54 3.89 14.58
C ASP A 158 -13.24 3.68 13.77
N PRO A 159 -12.75 4.73 13.07
CA PRO A 159 -11.49 4.68 12.31
C PRO A 159 -10.28 4.28 13.16
N PHE A 160 -10.18 4.76 14.39
CA PHE A 160 -9.03 4.49 15.26
C PHE A 160 -9.00 3.04 15.75
N SER A 161 -10.16 2.48 16.11
CA SER A 161 -10.29 1.05 16.44
C SER A 161 -9.94 0.18 15.23
N THR A 162 -10.38 0.56 14.02
CA THR A 162 -10.05 -0.15 12.78
C THR A 162 -8.54 -0.13 12.53
N LEU A 163 -7.91 1.04 12.62
CA LEU A 163 -6.45 1.18 12.44
C LEU A 163 -5.66 0.39 13.50
N THR A 164 -6.13 0.40 14.75
CA THR A 164 -5.49 -0.34 15.84
C THR A 164 -5.58 -1.84 15.60
N GLY A 165 -6.75 -2.36 15.23
CA GLY A 165 -6.91 -3.76 14.82
C GLY A 165 -6.02 -4.13 13.64
N ALA A 166 -5.90 -3.25 12.65
CA ALA A 166 -5.03 -3.47 11.49
C ALA A 166 -3.55 -3.57 11.91
N ARG A 167 -3.09 -2.73 12.83
CA ARG A 167 -1.72 -2.80 13.35
C ARG A 167 -1.45 -4.05 14.16
N VAL A 168 -2.39 -4.47 15.01
CA VAL A 168 -2.25 -5.72 15.78
C VAL A 168 -2.07 -6.90 14.84
N ALA A 169 -2.97 -7.06 13.86
CA ALA A 169 -2.91 -8.20 12.94
C ALA A 169 -1.69 -8.15 12.02
N SER A 170 -1.34 -6.97 11.47
CA SER A 170 -0.18 -6.83 10.60
C SER A 170 1.14 -7.13 11.33
N LEU A 171 1.31 -6.64 12.56
CA LEU A 171 2.48 -6.92 13.38
C LEU A 171 2.56 -8.40 13.75
N ALA A 172 1.45 -8.99 14.20
CA ALA A 172 1.41 -10.41 14.54
C ALA A 172 1.81 -11.28 13.33
N LEU A 173 1.26 -10.98 12.14
CA LEU A 173 1.58 -11.69 10.91
C LEU A 173 3.05 -11.50 10.51
N LEU A 174 3.57 -10.27 10.54
CA LEU A 174 4.95 -9.99 10.17
C LEU A 174 5.94 -10.66 11.11
N ILE A 175 5.67 -10.65 12.43
CA ILE A 175 6.49 -11.32 13.43
C ILE A 175 6.44 -12.84 13.22
N ALA A 176 5.26 -13.42 13.00
CA ALA A 176 5.11 -14.85 12.73
C ALA A 176 5.86 -15.28 11.46
N LEU A 177 5.73 -14.50 10.37
CA LEU A 177 6.44 -14.76 9.11
C LEU A 177 7.97 -14.63 9.28
N ALA A 178 8.42 -13.62 10.02
CA ALA A 178 9.85 -13.42 10.28
C ALA A 178 10.41 -14.58 11.11
N ALA A 179 9.70 -15.02 12.14
CA ALA A 179 10.07 -16.18 12.96
C ALA A 179 10.12 -17.47 12.15
N ALA A 180 9.05 -17.75 11.37
CA ALA A 180 8.97 -18.95 10.53
C ALA A 180 10.10 -19.02 9.48
N ARG A 181 10.52 -17.86 8.96
CA ARG A 181 11.60 -17.75 7.96
C ARG A 181 12.99 -17.55 8.58
N ARG A 182 13.09 -17.48 9.90
CA ARG A 182 14.30 -17.10 10.63
C ARG A 182 14.97 -15.86 10.04
N ALA A 183 14.12 -14.89 9.66
CA ALA A 183 14.59 -13.70 8.94
C ALA A 183 15.40 -12.77 9.85
N PRO A 184 16.44 -12.11 9.32
CA PRO A 184 17.21 -11.13 10.09
C PRO A 184 16.33 -9.92 10.40
N LEU A 185 16.33 -9.49 11.69
CA LEU A 185 15.54 -8.35 12.19
C LEU A 185 16.41 -7.18 12.62
N ARG A 186 17.71 -7.41 12.83
CA ARG A 186 18.61 -6.39 13.40
C ARG A 186 18.78 -5.21 12.45
N LEU A 187 18.46 -4.03 12.95
CA LEU A 187 18.70 -2.77 12.28
C LEU A 187 19.81 -1.99 12.99
N PRO A 188 20.65 -1.27 12.25
CA PRO A 188 21.58 -0.31 12.84
C PRO A 188 20.83 0.78 13.61
N ARG A 189 21.35 1.20 14.76
CA ARG A 189 20.72 2.27 15.55
C ARG A 189 20.53 3.56 14.76
N SER A 190 21.44 3.86 13.85
CA SER A 190 21.38 5.05 12.98
C SER A 190 20.19 5.05 12.00
N SER A 191 19.61 3.89 11.68
CA SER A 191 18.46 3.79 10.77
C SER A 191 17.12 3.74 11.49
N LEU A 192 17.09 3.57 12.82
CA LEU A 192 15.83 3.43 13.58
C LEU A 192 14.92 4.65 13.45
N THR A 193 15.50 5.86 13.52
CA THR A 193 14.72 7.11 13.36
C THR A 193 14.07 7.20 11.98
N ALA A 194 14.83 6.89 10.92
CA ALA A 194 14.30 6.90 9.56
C ALA A 194 13.18 5.85 9.38
N VAL A 195 13.38 4.64 9.91
CA VAL A 195 12.36 3.57 9.84
C VAL A 195 11.12 3.92 10.66
N ALA A 196 11.29 4.52 11.85
CA ALA A 196 10.16 4.98 12.66
C ALA A 196 9.38 6.11 11.96
N ALA A 197 10.07 7.05 11.30
CA ALA A 197 9.43 8.11 10.52
C ALA A 197 8.61 7.55 9.36
N VAL A 198 9.08 6.49 8.68
CA VAL A 198 8.29 5.77 7.66
C VAL A 198 7.00 5.23 8.26
N GLY A 199 7.07 4.59 9.44
CA GLY A 199 5.91 4.04 10.12
C GLY A 199 4.90 5.10 10.58
N LEU A 200 5.39 6.24 11.08
CA LEU A 200 4.55 7.37 11.46
C LEU A 200 3.88 8.01 10.23
N ALA A 201 4.61 8.18 9.13
CA ALA A 201 4.06 8.69 7.88
C ALA A 201 2.99 7.74 7.31
N ASP A 202 3.23 6.42 7.37
CA ASP A 202 2.27 5.41 6.91
C ASP A 202 1.00 5.40 7.77
N VAL A 203 1.11 5.36 9.11
CA VAL A 203 -0.08 5.37 9.96
C VAL A 203 -0.87 6.67 9.85
N THR A 204 -0.20 7.80 9.67
CA THR A 204 -0.87 9.09 9.43
C THR A 204 -1.63 9.07 8.10
N ALA A 205 -1.01 8.53 7.04
CA ALA A 205 -1.66 8.38 5.74
C ALA A 205 -2.89 7.46 5.81
N ASN A 206 -2.78 6.34 6.54
CA ASN A 206 -3.90 5.44 6.79
C ASN A 206 -5.02 6.11 7.60
N GLY A 207 -4.66 6.95 8.59
CA GLY A 207 -5.61 7.75 9.37
C GLY A 207 -6.36 8.76 8.52
N LEU A 208 -5.66 9.49 7.66
CA LEU A 208 -6.27 10.42 6.70
C LEU A 208 -7.20 9.71 5.72
N PHE A 209 -6.79 8.54 5.22
CA PHE A 209 -7.62 7.70 4.37
C PHE A 209 -8.89 7.25 5.11
N ALA A 210 -8.74 6.68 6.31
CA ALA A 210 -9.85 6.21 7.13
C ALA A 210 -10.85 7.34 7.47
N PHE A 211 -10.34 8.53 7.78
CA PHE A 211 -11.16 9.72 8.00
C PHE A 211 -11.90 10.15 6.74
N ALA A 212 -11.21 10.20 5.60
CA ALA A 212 -11.81 10.57 4.33
C ALA A 212 -12.93 9.60 3.89
N THR A 213 -12.81 8.30 4.17
CA THR A 213 -13.87 7.31 3.85
C THR A 213 -15.15 7.52 4.65
N GLY A 214 -15.06 8.12 5.83
CA GLY A 214 -16.24 8.50 6.63
C GLY A 214 -17.00 9.72 6.07
N HIS A 215 -16.35 10.54 5.22
CA HIS A 215 -16.90 11.79 4.67
C HIS A 215 -17.16 11.74 3.17
N GLY A 216 -16.81 10.65 2.48
CA GLY A 216 -16.95 10.54 1.04
C GLY A 216 -17.26 9.13 0.55
N LEU A 217 -17.45 8.99 -0.77
CA LEU A 217 -17.61 7.69 -1.39
C LEU A 217 -16.30 6.90 -1.28
N LEU A 218 -16.37 5.67 -0.76
CA LEU A 218 -15.19 4.80 -0.59
C LEU A 218 -14.43 4.63 -1.91
N ALA A 219 -15.14 4.49 -3.03
CA ALA A 219 -14.56 4.40 -4.35
C ALA A 219 -13.67 5.62 -4.69
N LEU A 220 -14.15 6.84 -4.45
CA LEU A 220 -13.40 8.09 -4.71
C LEU A 220 -12.17 8.20 -3.81
N VAL A 221 -12.33 7.91 -2.53
CA VAL A 221 -11.23 7.98 -1.56
C VAL A 221 -10.16 6.91 -1.85
N ALA A 222 -10.57 5.70 -2.22
CA ALA A 222 -9.65 4.62 -2.60
C ALA A 222 -8.84 5.00 -3.85
N VAL A 223 -9.49 5.64 -4.81
CA VAL A 223 -8.85 6.11 -6.05
C VAL A 223 -7.87 7.24 -5.79
N LEU A 224 -8.27 8.26 -5.03
CA LEU A 224 -7.36 9.35 -4.67
C LEU A 224 -6.19 8.82 -3.84
N GLY A 225 -6.45 7.86 -2.94
CA GLY A 225 -5.42 7.14 -2.20
C GLY A 225 -4.46 6.39 -3.11
N SER A 226 -4.93 5.80 -4.21
CA SER A 226 -4.11 5.05 -5.16
C SER A 226 -3.20 5.91 -6.06
N LEU A 227 -3.25 7.24 -5.95
CA LEU A 227 -2.28 8.14 -6.59
C LEU A 227 -0.89 8.14 -5.92
N TYR A 228 -0.73 7.46 -4.79
CA TYR A 228 0.57 7.39 -4.08
C TYR A 228 1.77 6.95 -4.95
N PRO A 229 1.62 6.06 -5.96
CA PRO A 229 2.76 5.65 -6.78
C PRO A 229 3.33 6.76 -7.64
N VAL A 230 2.51 7.78 -7.98
CA VAL A 230 3.01 8.96 -8.70
C VAL A 230 4.12 9.62 -7.89
N VAL A 231 3.85 9.82 -6.60
CA VAL A 231 4.83 10.41 -5.68
C VAL A 231 6.04 9.48 -5.53
N THR A 232 5.82 8.16 -5.39
CA THR A 232 6.90 7.17 -5.26
C THR A 232 7.80 7.16 -6.51
N VAL A 233 7.20 7.15 -7.71
CA VAL A 233 7.93 7.13 -8.99
C VAL A 233 8.66 8.45 -9.24
N LEU A 234 8.02 9.59 -8.93
CA LEU A 234 8.68 10.90 -9.04
C LEU A 234 9.89 11.00 -8.11
N LEU A 235 9.77 10.53 -6.86
CA LEU A 235 10.88 10.50 -5.92
C LEU A 235 11.98 9.55 -6.38
N ALA A 236 11.63 8.38 -6.93
CA ALA A 236 12.59 7.44 -7.50
C ALA A 236 13.34 8.06 -8.70
N HIS A 237 12.62 8.76 -9.58
CA HIS A 237 13.24 9.46 -10.70
C HIS A 237 14.20 10.57 -10.25
N VAL A 238 13.76 11.44 -9.32
CA VAL A 238 14.54 12.61 -8.88
C VAL A 238 15.72 12.22 -7.98
N ILE A 239 15.51 11.29 -7.05
CA ILE A 239 16.49 10.97 -6.00
C ILE A 239 17.38 9.78 -6.38
N LEU A 240 16.80 8.72 -6.98
CA LEU A 240 17.56 7.52 -7.35
C LEU A 240 18.06 7.55 -8.80
N GLY A 241 17.66 8.55 -9.59
CA GLY A 241 18.05 8.64 -11.02
C GLY A 241 17.42 7.54 -11.88
N GLU A 242 16.36 6.86 -11.43
CA GLU A 242 15.64 5.87 -12.22
C GLU A 242 15.03 6.55 -13.45
N ARG A 243 15.38 6.08 -14.65
CA ARG A 243 14.85 6.65 -15.90
C ARG A 243 13.68 5.81 -16.38
N LEU A 244 12.54 6.47 -16.52
CA LEU A 244 11.37 5.87 -17.15
C LEU A 244 11.55 5.84 -18.68
N THR A 245 11.35 4.68 -19.28
CA THR A 245 11.24 4.55 -20.72
C THR A 245 9.94 5.19 -21.23
N ARG A 246 9.85 5.53 -22.51
CA ARG A 246 8.64 6.11 -23.11
C ARG A 246 7.38 5.26 -22.87
N PRO A 247 7.40 3.91 -23.04
CA PRO A 247 6.26 3.07 -22.71
C PRO A 247 5.85 3.15 -21.25
N GLN A 248 6.83 3.19 -20.33
CA GLN A 248 6.56 3.31 -18.88
C GLN A 248 5.93 4.66 -18.53
N GLN A 249 6.40 5.76 -19.13
CA GLN A 249 5.80 7.09 -18.97
C GLN A 249 4.35 7.10 -19.46
N ALA A 250 4.10 6.52 -20.63
CA ALA A 250 2.75 6.36 -21.17
C ALA A 250 1.87 5.51 -20.25
N GLY A 251 2.39 4.40 -19.73
CA GLY A 251 1.70 3.53 -18.79
C GLY A 251 1.31 4.25 -17.49
N VAL A 252 2.23 5.00 -16.90
CA VAL A 252 1.96 5.83 -15.72
C VAL A 252 0.89 6.88 -16.03
N ALA A 253 1.00 7.59 -17.17
CA ALA A 253 0.02 8.58 -17.57
C ALA A 253 -1.39 7.98 -17.77
N VAL A 254 -1.48 6.82 -18.41
CA VAL A 254 -2.75 6.10 -18.63
C VAL A 254 -3.31 5.60 -17.30
N ALA A 255 -2.47 5.06 -16.40
CA ALA A 255 -2.91 4.64 -15.08
C ALA A 255 -3.50 5.80 -14.28
N LEU A 256 -2.84 6.96 -14.30
CA LEU A 256 -3.32 8.18 -13.63
C LEU A 256 -4.62 8.72 -14.26
N ALA A 257 -4.70 8.75 -15.59
CA ALA A 257 -5.93 9.16 -16.28
C ALA A 257 -7.08 8.21 -15.93
N GLY A 258 -6.83 6.90 -15.85
CA GLY A 258 -7.79 5.90 -15.40
C GLY A 258 -8.28 6.15 -13.97
N VAL A 259 -7.36 6.49 -13.08
CA VAL A 259 -7.67 6.86 -11.69
C VAL A 259 -8.55 8.12 -11.63
N CYS A 260 -8.21 9.16 -12.39
CA CYS A 260 -9.04 10.38 -12.49
C CYS A 260 -10.44 10.07 -13.07
N ALA A 261 -10.53 9.18 -14.05
CA ALA A 261 -11.82 8.78 -14.64
C ALA A 261 -12.69 8.00 -13.62
N ILE A 262 -12.10 7.13 -12.80
CA ILE A 262 -12.83 6.47 -11.69
C ILE A 262 -13.34 7.53 -10.70
N ALA A 263 -12.53 8.55 -10.39
CA ALA A 263 -12.89 9.62 -9.45
C ALA A 263 -14.02 10.52 -9.97
N ALA A 264 -14.11 10.68 -11.30
CA ALA A 264 -15.11 11.52 -11.96
C ALA A 264 -16.43 10.79 -12.26
N GLY A 265 -16.46 9.46 -12.21
CA GLY A 265 -17.62 8.61 -12.50
C GLY A 265 -18.35 8.14 -11.26
#